data_e5812893abe839b54e0e2adad5e679ac
#
_entry.id   e5812893abe839b54e0e2adad5e679ac
#
_cell.length_a   1.000
_cell.length_b   1.000
_cell.length_c   1.000
_cell.angle_alpha   90.00
_cell.angle_beta   90.00
_cell.angle_gamma   90.00
#
_symmetry.space_group_name_H-M   'P 1'
#
loop_
_entity.id
_entity.type
_entity.pdbx_description
1 polymer ?
#
loop_
_entity_poly.entity_id
_entity_poly.type
_entity_poly.pdbx_seq_one_letter_code
_entity_poly.pdbx_strand_id
1 'polypeptide(L)'
;MSQDMDQLFTLTHGFEDYAGQLGAISPPVYFSSLHVFPTFEEYLKAGAGEDEEAFVYGRVSNPTVRLLERKLAALEGGADALVFSSGMAAATSAILGICQAGDHILCMRDSYRPVHRFMAQVGGPRLNMDISFVQGQDLEEIKNAIRPNTRLFILESPATFVFSVVDLAAIAALCRERGIITYMDNTYATPLHQNPLAFGIDIVMHTLSKYIGGHSDLIGGALIARDGEWIKEMRNGIREWLGGILGPMEAWLAIRGLRSLAARLKAHQHTALQVAEYLERHPKVKRVHYTGLASHPQAELIARQMRGHTGLMSFELNKEPEAAVEMINRLALFGKGCSWGGYESLALCPLYGAPEAELSDTGVSRGLIRIHCGLEGADNLIADLGQALDKV
;
A
#
# COMPACT_ATOMS: atom_id res chain seq x y z
N MET A 1 -27.47 -5.52 1.24
CA MET A 1 -26.72 -4.76 0.20
C MET A 1 -25.60 -5.66 -0.31
N SER A 2 -25.18 -5.56 -1.58
CA SER A 2 -24.01 -6.29 -2.05
C SER A 2 -22.74 -5.71 -1.41
N GLN A 3 -21.65 -6.47 -1.32
CA GLN A 3 -20.36 -6.01 -0.76
C GLN A 3 -19.87 -4.73 -1.46
N ASP A 4 -20.07 -4.61 -2.76
CA ASP A 4 -19.70 -3.42 -3.53
C ASP A 4 -20.50 -2.17 -3.15
N MET A 5 -21.81 -2.32 -2.89
CA MET A 5 -22.64 -1.21 -2.40
C MET A 5 -22.18 -0.73 -1.02
N ASP A 6 -21.79 -1.64 -0.13
CA ASP A 6 -21.30 -1.30 1.20
C ASP A 6 -19.95 -0.56 1.13
N GLN A 7 -19.05 -0.95 0.22
CA GLN A 7 -17.78 -0.25 0.03
C GLN A 7 -17.98 1.16 -0.54
N LEU A 8 -18.83 1.35 -1.55
CA LEU A 8 -19.11 2.67 -2.12
C LEU A 8 -19.79 3.60 -1.09
N PHE A 9 -20.70 3.07 -0.28
CA PHE A 9 -21.29 3.82 0.82
C PHE A 9 -20.23 4.20 1.86
N THR A 10 -19.35 3.27 2.24
CA THR A 10 -18.27 3.54 3.20
C THR A 10 -17.31 4.63 2.71
N LEU A 11 -16.94 4.63 1.41
CA LEU A 11 -16.12 5.67 0.82
C LEU A 11 -16.75 7.06 0.96
N THR A 12 -18.05 7.16 0.71
CA THR A 12 -18.75 8.45 0.55
C THR A 12 -19.39 8.96 1.86
N HIS A 13 -20.03 8.09 2.63
CA HIS A 13 -20.87 8.47 3.79
C HIS A 13 -20.57 7.68 5.07
N GLY A 14 -19.93 6.52 4.98
CA GLY A 14 -19.77 5.61 6.13
C GLY A 14 -19.14 6.30 7.34
N PHE A 15 -19.72 6.06 8.52
CA PHE A 15 -19.27 6.57 9.82
C PHE A 15 -19.34 8.10 10.01
N GLU A 16 -19.97 8.86 9.11
CA GLU A 16 -20.14 10.30 9.23
C GLU A 16 -21.40 10.62 10.06
N ASP A 17 -21.19 11.39 11.13
CA ASP A 17 -22.27 11.83 12.03
C ASP A 17 -22.67 13.27 11.68
N TYR A 18 -23.56 13.45 10.72
CA TYR A 18 -24.01 14.78 10.31
C TYR A 18 -24.73 15.54 11.42
N ALA A 19 -25.43 14.87 12.33
CA ALA A 19 -26.11 15.53 13.44
C ALA A 19 -25.11 16.11 14.43
N GLY A 20 -24.10 15.33 14.83
CA GLY A 20 -23.03 15.80 15.70
C GLY A 20 -22.12 16.84 15.04
N GLN A 21 -22.15 16.95 13.69
CA GLN A 21 -21.40 17.92 12.90
C GLN A 21 -22.22 19.15 12.48
N LEU A 22 -23.30 19.48 13.18
CA LEU A 22 -24.19 20.61 12.88
C LEU A 22 -24.79 20.57 11.46
N GLY A 23 -24.98 19.38 10.88
CA GLY A 23 -25.46 19.18 9.52
C GLY A 23 -24.41 19.35 8.41
N ALA A 24 -23.15 19.54 8.74
CA ALA A 24 -22.10 19.70 7.74
C ALA A 24 -21.87 18.38 6.99
N ILE A 25 -21.80 18.47 5.65
CA ILE A 25 -21.50 17.32 4.77
C ILE A 25 -20.05 16.88 4.89
N SER A 26 -19.12 17.83 5.05
CA SER A 26 -17.71 17.53 5.29
C SER A 26 -17.45 17.43 6.80
N PRO A 27 -16.76 16.38 7.28
CA PRO A 27 -16.43 16.27 8.69
C PRO A 27 -15.51 17.41 9.11
N PRO A 28 -15.65 17.93 10.32
CA PRO A 28 -14.75 18.94 10.85
C PRO A 28 -13.33 18.41 11.04
N VAL A 29 -12.35 19.30 10.95
CA VAL A 29 -10.96 18.99 11.30
C VAL A 29 -10.73 19.40 12.75
N TYR A 30 -10.49 18.44 13.63
CA TYR A 30 -10.20 18.70 15.04
C TYR A 30 -8.70 18.90 15.26
N PHE A 31 -8.26 20.15 15.34
CA PHE A 31 -6.86 20.50 15.63
C PHE A 31 -6.50 20.47 17.12
N SER A 32 -7.38 19.94 17.95
CA SER A 32 -7.12 19.89 19.40
C SER A 32 -6.06 18.84 19.74
N SER A 33 -5.08 19.23 20.56
CA SER A 33 -4.10 18.30 21.11
C SER A 33 -4.63 17.54 22.33
N LEU A 34 -5.69 18.05 22.98
CA LEU A 34 -6.31 17.46 24.18
C LEU A 34 -7.81 17.74 24.19
N HIS A 35 -8.52 16.95 25.00
CA HIS A 35 -9.94 17.12 25.25
C HIS A 35 -10.19 17.27 26.77
N VAL A 36 -11.26 17.97 27.12
CA VAL A 36 -11.67 18.18 28.51
C VAL A 36 -12.97 17.44 28.79
N PHE A 37 -13.19 17.05 30.03
CA PHE A 37 -14.32 16.25 30.46
C PHE A 37 -15.15 17.05 31.50
N PRO A 38 -16.46 16.84 31.56
CA PRO A 38 -17.32 17.50 32.55
C PRO A 38 -16.93 17.18 33.99
N THR A 39 -16.47 15.94 34.27
CA THR A 39 -16.01 15.49 35.59
C THR A 39 -14.66 14.78 35.52
N PHE A 40 -13.95 14.73 36.64
CA PHE A 40 -12.67 14.03 36.73
C PHE A 40 -12.85 12.51 36.67
N GLU A 41 -14.00 12.00 37.10
CA GLU A 41 -14.36 10.59 37.01
C GLU A 41 -14.52 10.17 35.54
N GLU A 42 -15.14 11.00 34.69
CA GLU A 42 -15.22 10.74 33.23
C GLU A 42 -13.85 10.76 32.57
N TYR A 43 -12.98 11.72 32.95
CA TYR A 43 -11.59 11.74 32.50
C TYR A 43 -10.85 10.47 32.88
N LEU A 44 -10.99 9.95 34.10
CA LEU A 44 -10.33 8.72 34.54
C LEU A 44 -10.81 7.49 33.74
N LYS A 45 -12.12 7.38 33.48
CA LYS A 45 -12.70 6.29 32.65
C LYS A 45 -12.17 6.34 31.22
N ALA A 46 -12.15 7.51 30.62
CA ALA A 46 -11.60 7.71 29.29
C ALA A 46 -10.10 7.37 29.23
N GLY A 47 -9.33 7.80 30.24
CA GLY A 47 -7.91 7.49 30.35
C GLY A 47 -7.60 6.01 30.60
N ALA A 48 -8.52 5.28 31.25
CA ALA A 48 -8.44 3.83 31.43
C ALA A 48 -8.84 3.03 30.18
N GLY A 49 -9.36 3.68 29.14
CA GLY A 49 -9.85 3.03 27.93
C GLY A 49 -11.18 2.29 28.10
N GLU A 50 -11.97 2.66 29.15
CA GLU A 50 -13.30 2.10 29.39
C GLU A 50 -14.33 2.63 28.37
N ASP A 51 -14.05 3.79 27.76
CA ASP A 51 -14.81 4.37 26.67
C ASP A 51 -13.91 4.52 25.44
N GLU A 52 -14.08 3.61 24.46
CA GLU A 52 -13.29 3.60 23.22
C GLU A 52 -13.61 4.77 22.27
N GLU A 53 -14.72 5.49 22.52
CA GLU A 53 -15.13 6.66 21.76
C GLU A 53 -14.63 7.97 22.41
N ALA A 54 -14.06 7.91 23.60
CA ALA A 54 -13.54 9.08 24.27
C ALA A 54 -12.15 9.48 23.73
N PHE A 55 -11.96 10.77 23.54
CA PHE A 55 -10.69 11.36 23.11
C PHE A 55 -10.06 12.09 24.29
N VAL A 56 -8.84 11.71 24.68
CA VAL A 56 -8.10 12.33 25.79
C VAL A 56 -6.98 13.20 25.24
N TYR A 57 -6.10 12.60 24.43
CA TYR A 57 -4.91 13.27 23.91
C TYR A 57 -4.65 12.89 22.45
N GLY A 58 -4.38 13.91 21.62
CA GLY A 58 -4.28 13.78 20.16
C GLY A 58 -3.18 12.81 19.65
N ARG A 59 -2.14 12.52 20.47
CA ARG A 59 -1.15 11.51 20.14
C ARG A 59 -1.75 10.09 20.13
N VAL A 60 -2.71 9.81 21.00
CA VAL A 60 -3.37 8.51 21.10
C VAL A 60 -4.53 8.39 20.12
N SER A 61 -5.42 9.39 20.12
CA SER A 61 -6.61 9.41 19.26
C SER A 61 -7.10 10.84 19.01
N ASN A 62 -7.75 11.05 17.86
CA ASN A 62 -8.34 12.32 17.44
C ASN A 62 -9.60 12.03 16.63
N PRO A 63 -10.72 12.78 16.76
CA PRO A 63 -11.97 12.47 16.06
C PRO A 63 -11.85 12.38 14.54
N THR A 64 -11.08 13.28 13.89
CA THR A 64 -10.86 13.26 12.44
C THR A 64 -10.04 12.04 12.02
N VAL A 65 -9.01 11.71 12.79
CA VAL A 65 -8.15 10.55 12.56
C VAL A 65 -8.95 9.25 12.73
N ARG A 66 -9.76 9.15 13.79
CA ARG A 66 -10.58 7.97 14.07
C ARG A 66 -11.63 7.70 12.99
N LEU A 67 -12.22 8.73 12.41
CA LEU A 67 -13.12 8.59 11.27
C LEU A 67 -12.42 7.92 10.07
N LEU A 68 -11.19 8.32 9.77
CA LEU A 68 -10.38 7.68 8.71
C LEU A 68 -10.08 6.22 9.05
N GLU A 69 -9.66 5.92 10.28
CA GLU A 69 -9.38 4.56 10.75
C GLU A 69 -10.59 3.65 10.57
N ARG A 70 -11.78 4.09 10.98
CA ARG A 70 -13.03 3.33 10.81
C ARG A 70 -13.38 3.06 9.35
N LYS A 71 -13.23 4.06 8.47
CA LYS A 71 -13.44 3.88 7.03
C LYS A 71 -12.49 2.84 6.44
N LEU A 72 -11.20 2.92 6.78
CA LEU A 72 -10.19 1.97 6.28
C LEU A 72 -10.42 0.55 6.79
N ALA A 73 -10.76 0.39 8.07
CA ALA A 73 -11.10 -0.90 8.64
C ALA A 73 -12.27 -1.55 7.90
N ALA A 74 -13.36 -0.81 7.68
CA ALA A 74 -14.53 -1.32 6.97
C ALA A 74 -14.26 -1.64 5.50
N LEU A 75 -13.45 -0.82 4.81
CA LEU A 75 -13.09 -1.06 3.41
C LEU A 75 -12.26 -2.33 3.20
N GLU A 76 -11.35 -2.64 4.13
CA GLU A 76 -10.57 -3.89 4.11
C GLU A 76 -11.28 -5.08 4.75
N GLY A 77 -12.37 -4.86 5.50
CA GLY A 77 -13.03 -5.90 6.27
C GLY A 77 -12.26 -6.30 7.52
N GLY A 78 -11.48 -5.38 8.09
CA GLY A 78 -10.75 -5.54 9.35
C GLY A 78 -11.58 -5.23 10.58
N ALA A 79 -11.14 -5.68 11.74
CA ALA A 79 -11.78 -5.36 13.02
C ALA A 79 -11.54 -3.90 13.42
N ASP A 80 -10.32 -3.39 13.22
CA ASP A 80 -9.96 -1.99 13.45
C ASP A 80 -8.75 -1.60 12.59
N ALA A 81 -8.39 -0.31 12.61
CA ALA A 81 -7.26 0.25 11.90
C ALA A 81 -6.50 1.29 12.74
N LEU A 82 -5.23 1.50 12.37
CA LEU A 82 -4.38 2.59 12.85
C LEU A 82 -3.78 3.34 11.68
N VAL A 83 -3.72 4.67 11.78
CA VAL A 83 -3.03 5.49 10.79
C VAL A 83 -1.75 6.12 11.36
N PHE A 84 -0.80 6.36 10.46
CA PHE A 84 0.57 6.76 10.76
C PHE A 84 0.99 7.91 9.84
N SER A 85 2.01 8.67 10.27
CA SER A 85 2.58 9.80 9.53
C SER A 85 3.20 9.43 8.17
N SER A 86 3.44 8.15 7.90
CA SER A 86 3.92 7.64 6.61
C SER A 86 3.71 6.14 6.48
N GLY A 87 3.77 5.61 5.25
CA GLY A 87 3.81 4.16 5.01
C GLY A 87 4.98 3.48 5.73
N MET A 88 6.15 4.11 5.77
CA MET A 88 7.30 3.58 6.52
C MET A 88 7.05 3.55 8.03
N ALA A 89 6.40 4.58 8.60
CA ALA A 89 6.05 4.55 10.02
C ALA A 89 5.07 3.41 10.33
N ALA A 90 4.12 3.12 9.44
CA ALA A 90 3.22 1.97 9.57
C ALA A 90 4.00 0.64 9.50
N ALA A 91 4.83 0.45 8.47
CA ALA A 91 5.60 -0.78 8.26
C ALA A 91 6.58 -1.06 9.41
N THR A 92 7.37 -0.06 9.82
CA THR A 92 8.33 -0.22 10.92
C THR A 92 7.64 -0.43 12.25
N SER A 93 6.51 0.23 12.51
CA SER A 93 5.72 0.00 13.72
C SER A 93 5.15 -1.41 13.76
N ALA A 94 4.66 -1.96 12.64
CA ALA A 94 4.20 -3.34 12.58
C ALA A 94 5.34 -4.34 12.89
N ILE A 95 6.52 -4.16 12.28
CA ILE A 95 7.69 -5.00 12.55
C ILE A 95 8.07 -4.95 14.05
N LEU A 96 8.16 -3.77 14.63
CA LEU A 96 8.54 -3.58 16.04
C LEU A 96 7.45 -4.05 17.03
N GLY A 97 6.18 -4.03 16.64
CA GLY A 97 5.07 -4.51 17.45
C GLY A 97 4.87 -6.02 17.41
N ILE A 98 5.44 -6.70 16.41
CA ILE A 98 5.30 -8.16 16.23
C ILE A 98 6.56 -8.90 16.64
N CYS A 99 7.73 -8.39 16.26
CA CYS A 99 9.01 -9.07 16.38
C CYS A 99 9.83 -8.55 17.57
N GLN A 100 10.55 -9.45 18.19
CA GLN A 100 11.53 -9.19 19.26
C GLN A 100 12.93 -9.68 18.85
N ALA A 101 13.92 -9.39 19.68
CA ALA A 101 15.29 -9.85 19.44
C ALA A 101 15.34 -11.40 19.39
N GLY A 102 15.97 -11.93 18.35
CA GLY A 102 16.08 -13.37 18.07
C GLY A 102 14.96 -13.91 17.17
N ASP A 103 13.94 -13.13 16.84
CA ASP A 103 12.92 -13.54 15.86
C ASP A 103 13.45 -13.52 14.43
N HIS A 104 12.90 -14.40 13.60
CA HIS A 104 13.15 -14.43 12.17
C HIS A 104 11.99 -13.82 11.39
N ILE A 105 12.33 -12.95 10.44
CA ILE A 105 11.42 -12.32 9.49
C ILE A 105 11.65 -12.91 8.10
N LEU A 106 10.61 -13.47 7.51
CA LEU A 106 10.60 -13.81 6.11
C LEU A 106 10.03 -12.63 5.33
N CYS A 107 10.61 -12.29 4.18
CA CYS A 107 10.19 -11.13 3.39
C CYS A 107 10.22 -11.48 1.90
N MET A 108 9.22 -11.02 1.15
CA MET A 108 9.28 -11.09 -0.30
C MET A 108 10.42 -10.22 -0.84
N ARG A 109 11.21 -10.79 -1.76
CA ARG A 109 12.35 -10.14 -2.41
C ARG A 109 11.94 -8.93 -3.25
N ASP A 110 10.81 -9.04 -3.95
CA ASP A 110 10.28 -7.99 -4.82
C ASP A 110 9.26 -7.09 -4.09
N SER A 111 9.49 -6.81 -2.80
CA SER A 111 8.70 -5.85 -2.04
C SER A 111 9.43 -4.50 -1.87
N TYR A 112 8.75 -3.54 -1.28
CA TYR A 112 9.18 -2.15 -1.17
C TYR A 112 10.57 -2.00 -0.52
N ARG A 113 11.57 -1.57 -1.29
CA ARG A 113 12.98 -1.51 -0.92
C ARG A 113 13.32 -0.75 0.38
N PRO A 114 12.66 0.35 0.76
CA PRO A 114 12.92 1.00 2.03
C PRO A 114 12.67 0.09 3.25
N VAL A 115 11.72 -0.85 3.19
CA VAL A 115 11.50 -1.84 4.26
C VAL A 115 12.70 -2.79 4.35
N HIS A 116 13.24 -3.25 3.21
CA HIS A 116 14.47 -4.06 3.18
C HIS A 116 15.66 -3.32 3.81
N ARG A 117 15.82 -2.04 3.46
CA ARG A 117 16.90 -1.21 4.04
C ARG A 117 16.72 -1.03 5.55
N PHE A 118 15.51 -0.83 6.04
CA PHE A 118 15.26 -0.78 7.48
C PHE A 118 15.66 -2.11 8.14
N MET A 119 15.26 -3.24 7.60
CA MET A 119 15.63 -4.56 8.14
C MET A 119 17.14 -4.80 8.11
N ALA A 120 17.81 -4.45 7.01
CA ALA A 120 19.26 -4.64 6.86
C ALA A 120 20.09 -3.70 7.73
N GLN A 121 19.66 -2.46 7.98
CA GLN A 121 20.44 -1.44 8.69
C GLN A 121 20.05 -1.29 10.17
N VAL A 122 18.84 -1.66 10.52
CA VAL A 122 18.30 -1.51 11.88
C VAL A 122 17.87 -2.87 12.46
N GLY A 123 16.99 -3.59 11.76
CA GLY A 123 16.41 -4.84 12.24
C GLY A 123 17.45 -5.88 12.63
N GLY A 124 18.35 -6.24 11.70
CA GLY A 124 19.43 -7.18 11.99
C GLY A 124 20.48 -6.58 12.94
N PRO A 125 21.22 -5.52 12.56
CA PRO A 125 22.40 -5.08 13.32
C PRO A 125 22.09 -4.48 14.69
N ARG A 126 20.92 -3.87 14.88
CA ARG A 126 20.59 -3.14 16.13
C ARG A 126 19.56 -3.84 16.98
N LEU A 127 18.65 -4.61 16.36
CA LEU A 127 17.53 -5.25 17.05
C LEU A 127 17.69 -6.77 17.12
N ASN A 128 18.78 -7.32 16.58
CA ASN A 128 19.11 -8.76 16.59
C ASN A 128 17.98 -9.62 15.99
N MET A 129 17.40 -9.17 14.88
CA MET A 129 16.41 -9.93 14.11
C MET A 129 17.10 -10.66 12.95
N ASP A 130 16.73 -11.89 12.68
CA ASP A 130 17.13 -12.63 11.50
C ASP A 130 16.22 -12.31 10.32
N ILE A 131 16.78 -12.19 9.10
CA ILE A 131 15.99 -11.86 7.91
C ILE A 131 16.35 -12.80 6.77
N SER A 132 15.33 -13.35 6.11
CA SER A 132 15.46 -14.12 4.88
C SER A 132 14.53 -13.60 3.80
N PHE A 133 14.95 -13.72 2.54
CA PHE A 133 14.16 -13.28 1.39
C PHE A 133 13.77 -14.46 0.51
N VAL A 134 12.51 -14.44 0.01
CA VAL A 134 11.94 -15.41 -0.92
C VAL A 134 11.27 -14.70 -2.09
N GLN A 135 11.12 -15.37 -3.23
CA GLN A 135 10.29 -14.84 -4.33
C GLN A 135 8.80 -14.87 -3.98
N GLY A 136 8.38 -15.85 -3.18
CA GLY A 136 7.02 -15.94 -2.65
C GLY A 136 6.01 -16.58 -3.59
N GLN A 137 6.38 -16.92 -4.82
CA GLN A 137 5.50 -17.56 -5.80
C GLN A 137 5.47 -19.09 -5.68
N ASP A 138 6.50 -19.69 -5.10
CA ASP A 138 6.60 -21.11 -4.84
C ASP A 138 6.43 -21.40 -3.33
N LEU A 139 5.40 -22.14 -2.99
CA LEU A 139 5.14 -22.56 -1.60
C LEU A 139 6.23 -23.44 -1.00
N GLU A 140 6.93 -24.24 -1.83
CA GLU A 140 8.05 -25.07 -1.34
C GLU A 140 9.26 -24.20 -1.01
N GLU A 141 9.54 -23.13 -1.78
CA GLU A 141 10.55 -22.15 -1.43
C GLU A 141 10.24 -21.52 -0.05
N ILE A 142 8.98 -21.10 0.15
CA ILE A 142 8.52 -20.50 1.39
C ILE A 142 8.69 -21.49 2.57
N LYS A 143 8.22 -22.73 2.41
CA LYS A 143 8.33 -23.78 3.45
C LYS A 143 9.77 -24.01 3.87
N ASN A 144 10.68 -24.07 2.90
CA ASN A 144 12.11 -24.31 3.15
C ASN A 144 12.81 -23.11 3.82
N ALA A 145 12.30 -21.90 3.62
CA ALA A 145 12.83 -20.68 4.23
C ALA A 145 12.30 -20.44 5.65
N ILE A 146 11.20 -21.08 6.07
CA ILE A 146 10.64 -20.98 7.41
C ILE A 146 11.59 -21.65 8.42
N ARG A 147 11.85 -20.96 9.53
CA ARG A 147 12.66 -21.42 10.67
C ARG A 147 11.79 -21.57 11.92
N PRO A 148 12.25 -22.29 12.95
CA PRO A 148 11.49 -22.43 14.21
C PRO A 148 11.17 -21.10 14.91
N ASN A 149 12.00 -20.09 14.70
CA ASN A 149 11.83 -18.72 15.21
C ASN A 149 11.23 -17.74 14.20
N THR A 150 10.68 -18.22 13.07
CA THR A 150 9.98 -17.33 12.12
C THR A 150 8.71 -16.79 12.76
N ARG A 151 8.64 -15.46 12.89
CA ARG A 151 7.52 -14.77 13.54
C ARG A 151 6.64 -14.00 12.57
N LEU A 152 7.24 -13.43 11.52
CA LEU A 152 6.57 -12.52 10.58
C LEU A 152 6.92 -12.90 9.14
N PHE A 153 5.92 -12.87 8.25
CA PHE A 153 6.13 -12.91 6.82
C PHE A 153 5.58 -11.63 6.18
N ILE A 154 6.47 -10.86 5.56
CA ILE A 154 6.16 -9.59 4.87
C ILE A 154 5.92 -9.87 3.40
N LEU A 155 4.74 -9.50 2.91
CA LEU A 155 4.24 -9.72 1.56
C LEU A 155 3.95 -8.38 0.86
N GLU A 156 4.08 -8.38 -0.46
CA GLU A 156 3.54 -7.35 -1.37
C GLU A 156 3.02 -8.02 -2.63
N SER A 157 1.73 -7.87 -2.92
CA SER A 157 1.10 -8.53 -4.08
C SER A 157 -0.08 -7.70 -4.61
N PRO A 158 -0.01 -7.24 -5.87
CA PRO A 158 1.09 -7.36 -6.85
C PRO A 158 2.40 -6.73 -6.37
N ALA A 159 3.51 -7.44 -6.62
CA ALA A 159 4.84 -7.04 -6.16
C ALA A 159 5.38 -5.87 -6.98
N THR A 160 6.26 -5.08 -6.38
CA THR A 160 6.92 -3.96 -7.07
C THR A 160 7.71 -4.42 -8.29
N PHE A 161 7.95 -3.55 -9.24
CA PHE A 161 8.64 -3.70 -10.53
C PHE A 161 7.90 -4.50 -11.60
N VAL A 162 7.64 -5.79 -11.42
CA VAL A 162 7.07 -6.68 -12.46
C VAL A 162 5.63 -7.12 -12.16
N PHE A 163 5.07 -6.68 -11.06
CA PHE A 163 3.68 -6.91 -10.64
C PHE A 163 3.28 -8.40 -10.58
N SER A 164 4.24 -9.25 -10.23
CA SER A 164 3.95 -10.65 -9.91
C SER A 164 3.02 -10.75 -8.72
N VAL A 165 2.20 -11.80 -8.70
CA VAL A 165 1.25 -12.07 -7.61
C VAL A 165 1.58 -13.38 -6.92
N VAL A 166 1.18 -13.48 -5.64
CA VAL A 166 1.31 -14.70 -4.84
C VAL A 166 -0.06 -15.23 -4.43
N ASP A 167 -0.18 -16.52 -4.19
CA ASP A 167 -1.44 -17.13 -3.71
C ASP A 167 -1.63 -16.81 -2.22
N LEU A 168 -2.42 -15.76 -1.96
CA LEU A 168 -2.64 -15.23 -0.61
C LEU A 168 -3.28 -16.27 0.31
N ALA A 169 -4.26 -17.05 -0.19
CA ALA A 169 -4.95 -18.05 0.61
C ALA A 169 -4.02 -19.19 1.01
N ALA A 170 -3.21 -19.67 0.06
CA ALA A 170 -2.25 -20.75 0.31
C ALA A 170 -1.15 -20.32 1.31
N ILE A 171 -0.61 -19.10 1.15
CA ILE A 171 0.39 -18.55 2.06
C ILE A 171 -0.21 -18.34 3.46
N ALA A 172 -1.40 -17.73 3.56
CA ALA A 172 -2.07 -17.52 4.84
C ALA A 172 -2.33 -18.84 5.59
N ALA A 173 -2.76 -19.89 4.88
CA ALA A 173 -2.96 -21.21 5.46
C ALA A 173 -1.64 -21.79 6.00
N LEU A 174 -0.58 -21.77 5.20
CA LEU A 174 0.75 -22.24 5.60
C LEU A 174 1.28 -21.49 6.84
N CYS A 175 1.18 -20.16 6.84
CA CYS A 175 1.67 -19.33 7.93
C CYS A 175 0.87 -19.57 9.23
N ARG A 176 -0.44 -19.73 9.13
CA ARG A 176 -1.32 -20.04 10.28
C ARG A 176 -0.96 -21.36 10.92
N GLU A 177 -0.70 -22.41 10.14
CA GLU A 177 -0.26 -23.72 10.64
C GLU A 177 1.06 -23.65 11.41
N ARG A 178 1.88 -22.67 11.14
CA ARG A 178 3.21 -22.46 11.74
C ARG A 178 3.23 -21.35 12.80
N GLY A 179 2.09 -20.70 13.08
CA GLY A 179 2.02 -19.60 14.04
C GLY A 179 2.75 -18.33 13.57
N ILE A 180 2.90 -18.14 12.25
CA ILE A 180 3.58 -16.99 11.63
C ILE A 180 2.53 -15.94 11.29
N ILE A 181 2.76 -14.70 11.69
CA ILE A 181 1.90 -13.57 11.36
C ILE A 181 2.19 -13.13 9.92
N THR A 182 1.15 -12.92 9.13
CA THR A 182 1.23 -12.41 7.77
C THR A 182 0.91 -10.92 7.72
N TYR A 183 1.83 -10.15 7.15
CA TYR A 183 1.70 -8.72 6.87
C TYR A 183 1.77 -8.50 5.37
N MET A 184 0.82 -7.74 4.80
CA MET A 184 0.78 -7.49 3.37
C MET A 184 0.63 -6.01 3.06
N ASP A 185 1.55 -5.47 2.26
CA ASP A 185 1.37 -4.18 1.59
C ASP A 185 0.38 -4.33 0.43
N ASN A 186 -0.83 -3.77 0.60
CA ASN A 186 -1.93 -3.78 -0.38
C ASN A 186 -2.08 -2.43 -1.10
N THR A 187 -1.06 -1.58 -1.03
CA THR A 187 -1.11 -0.21 -1.56
C THR A 187 -1.39 -0.18 -3.06
N TYR A 188 -0.82 -1.13 -3.84
CA TYR A 188 -1.06 -1.22 -5.28
C TYR A 188 -2.53 -1.44 -5.59
N ALA A 189 -3.12 -2.49 -5.00
CA ALA A 189 -4.47 -2.91 -5.34
C ALA A 189 -5.57 -2.03 -4.73
N THR A 190 -5.32 -1.39 -3.61
CA THR A 190 -6.32 -0.69 -2.79
C THR A 190 -7.41 -1.64 -2.22
N PRO A 191 -8.19 -1.22 -1.22
CA PRO A 191 -9.28 -2.07 -0.70
C PRO A 191 -10.38 -2.36 -1.74
N LEU A 192 -10.48 -1.56 -2.82
CA LEU A 192 -11.49 -1.78 -3.85
C LEU A 192 -11.15 -2.92 -4.81
N HIS A 193 -9.87 -3.17 -5.05
CA HIS A 193 -9.46 -4.20 -5.99
C HIS A 193 -8.99 -5.49 -5.33
N GLN A 194 -8.55 -5.45 -4.07
CA GLN A 194 -8.14 -6.63 -3.33
C GLN A 194 -8.38 -6.45 -1.83
N ASN A 195 -8.87 -7.49 -1.14
CA ASN A 195 -9.02 -7.52 0.32
C ASN A 195 -8.26 -8.72 0.89
N PRO A 196 -6.97 -8.57 1.24
CA PRO A 196 -6.13 -9.67 1.71
C PRO A 196 -6.63 -10.34 2.99
N LEU A 197 -7.29 -9.59 3.89
CA LEU A 197 -7.89 -10.15 5.10
C LEU A 197 -8.91 -11.26 4.79
N ALA A 198 -9.66 -11.13 3.69
CA ALA A 198 -10.61 -12.16 3.25
C ALA A 198 -9.93 -13.47 2.83
N PHE A 199 -8.67 -13.42 2.42
CA PHE A 199 -7.85 -14.59 2.08
C PHE A 199 -7.11 -15.17 3.28
N GLY A 200 -7.26 -14.58 4.47
CA GLY A 200 -6.66 -15.09 5.69
C GLY A 200 -5.38 -14.39 6.12
N ILE A 201 -4.94 -13.35 5.44
CA ILE A 201 -3.84 -12.47 5.87
C ILE A 201 -4.24 -11.80 7.19
N ASP A 202 -3.29 -11.63 8.11
CA ASP A 202 -3.57 -11.09 9.44
C ASP A 202 -3.58 -9.57 9.47
N ILE A 203 -2.64 -8.93 8.76
CA ILE A 203 -2.42 -7.49 8.78
C ILE A 203 -2.25 -6.97 7.36
N VAL A 204 -3.00 -5.93 7.02
CA VAL A 204 -2.89 -5.19 5.75
C VAL A 204 -2.34 -3.81 6.01
N MET A 205 -1.42 -3.39 5.16
CA MET A 205 -0.84 -2.05 5.15
C MET A 205 -1.26 -1.30 3.90
N HIS A 206 -1.49 -0.01 4.04
CA HIS A 206 -1.60 0.93 2.92
C HIS A 206 -0.71 2.15 3.13
N THR A 207 -0.02 2.57 2.09
CA THR A 207 0.53 3.92 2.00
C THR A 207 -0.58 4.86 1.49
N LEU A 208 -1.06 5.75 2.37
CA LEU A 208 -2.14 6.70 2.04
C LEU A 208 -1.74 7.72 0.98
N SER A 209 -0.44 7.97 0.83
CA SER A 209 0.17 8.89 -0.14
C SER A 209 -0.07 8.50 -1.61
N LYS A 210 -0.61 7.30 -1.88
CA LYS A 210 -0.86 6.76 -3.22
C LYS A 210 -2.34 6.95 -3.60
N TYR A 211 -2.99 5.93 -4.14
CA TYR A 211 -4.39 6.01 -4.61
C TYR A 211 -5.38 6.49 -3.56
N ILE A 212 -5.18 6.18 -2.28
CA ILE A 212 -6.09 6.62 -1.21
C ILE A 212 -6.13 8.13 -1.13
N GLY A 213 -5.00 8.81 -1.03
CA GLY A 213 -4.90 10.27 -1.13
C GLY A 213 -5.24 10.76 -2.54
N GLY A 214 -4.54 10.24 -3.53
CA GLY A 214 -4.82 10.41 -4.96
C GLY A 214 -4.56 11.79 -5.54
N HIS A 215 -3.96 12.71 -4.78
CA HIS A 215 -3.75 14.10 -5.17
C HIS A 215 -2.31 14.59 -4.96
N SER A 216 -1.39 13.70 -4.58
CA SER A 216 0.05 14.00 -4.37
C SER A 216 0.32 15.11 -3.33
N ASP A 217 -0.59 15.29 -2.38
CA ASP A 217 -0.63 16.38 -1.42
C ASP A 217 -0.57 15.93 0.06
N LEU A 218 -0.47 14.62 0.32
CA LEU A 218 -0.34 14.07 1.66
C LEU A 218 0.67 12.93 1.74
N ILE A 219 1.21 12.74 2.93
CA ILE A 219 2.00 11.57 3.31
C ILE A 219 1.29 10.90 4.49
N GLY A 220 1.10 9.57 4.40
CA GLY A 220 0.47 8.80 5.47
C GLY A 220 0.61 7.30 5.22
N GLY A 221 0.32 6.54 6.27
CA GLY A 221 0.25 5.08 6.25
C GLY A 221 -0.89 4.57 7.10
N ALA A 222 -1.30 3.32 6.88
CA ALA A 222 -2.32 2.66 7.67
C ALA A 222 -1.98 1.19 7.89
N LEU A 223 -2.35 0.66 9.03
CA LEU A 223 -2.41 -0.77 9.34
C LEU A 223 -3.85 -1.13 9.64
N ILE A 224 -4.33 -2.20 9.05
CA ILE A 224 -5.65 -2.76 9.28
C ILE A 224 -5.46 -4.23 9.67
N ALA A 225 -6.10 -4.69 10.74
CA ALA A 225 -5.95 -6.07 11.18
C ALA A 225 -7.28 -6.78 11.40
N ARG A 226 -7.23 -8.10 11.35
CA ARG A 226 -8.34 -8.98 11.74
C ARG A 226 -8.53 -9.01 13.25
N ASP A 227 -7.45 -8.78 14.00
CA ASP A 227 -7.43 -8.76 15.44
C ASP A 227 -7.51 -7.31 15.95
N GLY A 228 -8.64 -6.94 16.53
CA GLY A 228 -8.87 -5.61 17.09
C GLY A 228 -8.06 -5.35 18.37
N GLU A 229 -7.79 -6.38 19.16
CA GLU A 229 -6.97 -6.25 20.38
C GLU A 229 -5.53 -5.91 20.01
N TRP A 230 -4.96 -6.56 18.98
CA TRP A 230 -3.65 -6.19 18.49
C TRP A 230 -3.57 -4.73 18.04
N ILE A 231 -4.61 -4.21 17.35
CA ILE A 231 -4.68 -2.79 16.96
C ILE A 231 -4.72 -1.89 18.21
N LYS A 232 -5.47 -2.28 19.25
CA LYS A 232 -5.55 -1.54 20.52
C LYS A 232 -4.21 -1.51 21.25
N GLU A 233 -3.52 -2.65 21.33
CA GLU A 233 -2.17 -2.74 21.88
C GLU A 233 -1.17 -1.86 21.11
N MET A 234 -1.22 -1.88 19.78
CA MET A 234 -0.39 -1.04 18.92
C MET A 234 -0.68 0.45 19.11
N ARG A 235 -1.96 0.82 19.31
CA ARG A 235 -2.40 2.22 19.55
C ARG A 235 -1.80 2.78 20.81
N ASN A 236 -1.88 2.02 21.91
CA ASN A 236 -1.46 2.43 23.25
C ASN A 236 0.00 2.06 23.56
N GLY A 237 0.69 1.46 22.59
CA GLY A 237 2.07 0.98 22.69
C GLY A 237 2.96 1.61 21.64
N ILE A 238 3.40 0.78 20.68
CA ILE A 238 4.43 1.14 19.70
C ILE A 238 4.09 2.44 18.96
N ARG A 239 2.86 2.63 18.48
CA ARG A 239 2.48 3.87 17.77
C ARG A 239 2.59 5.10 18.68
N GLU A 240 2.07 4.99 19.90
CA GLU A 240 2.13 6.10 20.86
C GLU A 240 3.58 6.43 21.24
N TRP A 241 4.39 5.40 21.53
CA TRP A 241 5.77 5.58 21.99
C TRP A 241 6.69 6.12 20.91
N LEU A 242 6.55 5.66 19.65
CA LEU A 242 7.32 6.18 18.53
C LEU A 242 6.81 7.53 18.03
N GLY A 243 5.56 7.89 18.35
CA GLY A 243 4.98 9.17 17.96
C GLY A 243 4.72 9.31 16.46
N GLY A 244 4.72 8.24 15.69
CA GLY A 244 4.50 8.24 14.25
C GLY A 244 3.03 8.45 13.84
N ILE A 245 2.33 9.37 14.50
CA ILE A 245 0.89 9.64 14.32
C ILE A 245 0.62 10.44 13.05
N LEU A 246 -0.56 10.22 12.46
CA LEU A 246 -1.07 11.06 11.36
C LEU A 246 -1.71 12.32 11.92
N GLY A 247 -1.44 13.48 11.30
CA GLY A 247 -2.11 14.72 11.63
C GLY A 247 -3.58 14.76 11.17
N PRO A 248 -4.44 15.56 11.84
CA PRO A 248 -5.85 15.62 11.50
C PRO A 248 -6.12 16.21 10.12
N MET A 249 -5.26 17.08 9.59
CA MET A 249 -5.39 17.62 8.23
C MET A 249 -5.11 16.55 7.19
N GLU A 250 -4.04 15.80 7.33
CA GLU A 250 -3.70 14.68 6.44
C GLU A 250 -4.78 13.58 6.50
N ALA A 251 -5.36 13.32 7.69
CA ALA A 251 -6.49 12.41 7.83
C ALA A 251 -7.72 12.92 7.05
N TRP A 252 -8.03 14.21 7.14
CA TRP A 252 -9.13 14.83 6.40
C TRP A 252 -8.89 14.79 4.87
N LEU A 253 -7.66 15.07 4.41
CA LEU A 253 -7.28 14.94 3.00
C LEU A 253 -7.42 13.50 2.51
N ALA A 254 -7.04 12.51 3.32
CA ALA A 254 -7.23 11.10 2.99
C ALA A 254 -8.72 10.73 2.90
N ILE A 255 -9.58 11.20 3.81
CA ILE A 255 -11.04 11.04 3.74
C ILE A 255 -11.59 11.65 2.45
N ARG A 256 -11.14 12.86 2.09
CA ARG A 256 -11.50 13.50 0.82
C ARG A 256 -11.05 12.67 -0.38
N GLY A 257 -9.85 12.11 -0.34
CA GLY A 257 -9.32 11.21 -1.37
C GLY A 257 -10.15 9.93 -1.52
N LEU A 258 -10.56 9.31 -0.42
CA LEU A 258 -11.42 8.11 -0.42
C LEU A 258 -12.73 8.36 -1.17
N ARG A 259 -13.38 9.51 -1.03
CA ARG A 259 -14.65 9.84 -1.68
C ARG A 259 -14.59 9.76 -3.21
N SER A 260 -13.42 10.03 -3.80
CA SER A 260 -13.20 9.97 -5.25
C SER A 260 -12.47 8.69 -5.71
N LEU A 261 -12.07 7.81 -4.78
CA LEU A 261 -11.20 6.67 -5.08
C LEU A 261 -11.77 5.76 -6.18
N ALA A 262 -13.05 5.38 -6.09
CA ALA A 262 -13.68 4.49 -7.07
C ALA A 262 -13.70 5.10 -8.48
N ALA A 263 -14.03 6.39 -8.59
CA ALA A 263 -14.05 7.09 -9.87
C ALA A 263 -12.64 7.23 -10.47
N ARG A 264 -11.64 7.56 -9.65
CA ARG A 264 -10.24 7.66 -10.09
C ARG A 264 -9.67 6.31 -10.52
N LEU A 265 -9.89 5.24 -9.74
CA LEU A 265 -9.43 3.90 -10.12
C LEU A 265 -10.04 3.42 -11.42
N LYS A 266 -11.33 3.70 -11.66
CA LYS A 266 -11.98 3.38 -12.95
C LYS A 266 -11.31 4.10 -14.11
N ALA A 267 -10.98 5.38 -13.95
CA ALA A 267 -10.28 6.15 -14.97
C ALA A 267 -8.83 5.65 -15.18
N HIS A 268 -8.08 5.44 -14.09
CA HIS A 268 -6.72 4.89 -14.14
C HIS A 268 -6.67 3.54 -14.84
N GLN A 269 -7.55 2.61 -14.47
CA GLN A 269 -7.62 1.28 -15.09
C GLN A 269 -7.91 1.37 -16.59
N HIS A 270 -8.91 2.18 -16.97
CA HIS A 270 -9.29 2.35 -18.36
C HIS A 270 -8.14 2.89 -19.21
N THR A 271 -7.48 3.93 -18.73
CA THR A 271 -6.32 4.54 -19.40
C THR A 271 -5.14 3.57 -19.46
N ALA A 272 -4.80 2.93 -18.33
CA ALA A 272 -3.65 2.04 -18.24
C ALA A 272 -3.80 0.81 -19.12
N LEU A 273 -4.99 0.24 -19.27
CA LEU A 273 -5.22 -0.91 -20.14
C LEU A 273 -4.92 -0.54 -21.60
N GLN A 274 -5.41 0.59 -22.09
CA GLN A 274 -5.15 1.03 -23.48
C GLN A 274 -3.66 1.32 -23.72
N VAL A 275 -3.00 1.96 -22.73
CA VAL A 275 -1.54 2.20 -22.81
C VAL A 275 -0.77 0.88 -22.81
N ALA A 276 -1.13 -0.08 -21.95
CA ALA A 276 -0.48 -1.38 -21.88
C ALA A 276 -0.64 -2.16 -23.19
N GLU A 277 -1.84 -2.20 -23.77
CA GLU A 277 -2.10 -2.84 -25.06
C GLU A 277 -1.36 -2.17 -26.23
N TYR A 278 -1.22 -0.84 -26.21
CA TYR A 278 -0.39 -0.11 -27.17
C TYR A 278 1.08 -0.52 -27.05
N LEU A 279 1.63 -0.49 -25.83
CA LEU A 279 3.02 -0.87 -25.58
C LEU A 279 3.30 -2.33 -25.95
N GLU A 280 2.39 -3.26 -25.64
CA GLU A 280 2.55 -4.68 -25.93
C GLU A 280 2.67 -4.96 -27.44
N ARG A 281 2.00 -4.17 -28.30
CA ARG A 281 2.06 -4.26 -29.76
C ARG A 281 3.22 -3.48 -30.36
N HIS A 282 3.91 -2.66 -29.59
CA HIS A 282 4.93 -1.77 -30.13
C HIS A 282 6.25 -2.53 -30.43
N PRO A 283 6.83 -2.45 -31.66
CA PRO A 283 7.97 -3.27 -32.05
C PRO A 283 9.26 -3.04 -31.24
N LYS A 284 9.40 -1.88 -30.60
CA LYS A 284 10.56 -1.55 -29.75
C LYS A 284 10.40 -2.00 -28.30
N VAL A 285 9.19 -2.46 -27.90
CA VAL A 285 8.91 -2.97 -26.56
C VAL A 285 9.12 -4.48 -26.53
N LYS A 286 9.93 -4.94 -25.59
CA LYS A 286 10.24 -6.35 -25.38
C LYS A 286 9.15 -7.06 -24.57
N ARG A 287 8.67 -6.38 -23.53
CA ARG A 287 7.68 -6.94 -22.59
C ARG A 287 6.99 -5.83 -21.82
N VAL A 288 5.72 -6.04 -21.53
CA VAL A 288 4.92 -5.20 -20.62
C VAL A 288 4.55 -6.03 -19.38
N HIS A 289 4.71 -5.43 -18.20
CA HIS A 289 4.32 -6.00 -16.92
C HIS A 289 3.14 -5.21 -16.39
N TYR A 290 1.95 -5.75 -16.54
CA TYR A 290 0.71 -5.13 -16.09
C TYR A 290 -0.34 -6.19 -15.76
N THR A 291 -0.93 -6.10 -14.58
CA THR A 291 -1.92 -7.08 -14.08
C THR A 291 -3.18 -7.17 -14.95
N GLY A 292 -3.49 -6.13 -15.74
CA GLY A 292 -4.68 -6.07 -16.60
C GLY A 292 -4.52 -6.72 -17.96
N LEU A 293 -3.32 -7.15 -18.36
CA LEU A 293 -3.10 -7.82 -19.65
C LEU A 293 -3.43 -9.33 -19.56
N ALA A 294 -4.11 -9.83 -20.57
CA ALA A 294 -4.37 -11.28 -20.70
C ALA A 294 -3.07 -12.11 -20.83
N SER A 295 -2.00 -11.50 -21.33
CA SER A 295 -0.66 -12.09 -21.46
C SER A 295 0.11 -12.19 -20.14
N HIS A 296 -0.43 -11.64 -19.03
CA HIS A 296 0.23 -11.73 -17.73
C HIS A 296 0.40 -13.20 -17.31
N PRO A 297 1.63 -13.64 -16.90
CA PRO A 297 1.90 -15.06 -16.61
C PRO A 297 0.99 -15.66 -15.53
N GLN A 298 0.43 -14.83 -14.67
CA GLN A 298 -0.41 -15.22 -13.54
C GLN A 298 -1.85 -14.69 -13.67
N ALA A 299 -2.35 -14.50 -14.90
CA ALA A 299 -3.68 -13.92 -15.17
C ALA A 299 -4.82 -14.65 -14.43
N GLU A 300 -4.76 -15.98 -14.33
CA GLU A 300 -5.75 -16.78 -13.62
C GLU A 300 -5.75 -16.52 -12.10
N LEU A 301 -4.58 -16.36 -11.49
CA LEU A 301 -4.45 -16.07 -10.07
C LEU A 301 -4.92 -14.64 -9.78
N ILE A 302 -4.56 -13.69 -10.65
CA ILE A 302 -5.05 -12.30 -10.59
C ILE A 302 -6.58 -12.28 -10.62
N ALA A 303 -7.21 -12.97 -11.57
CA ALA A 303 -8.67 -13.03 -11.69
C ALA A 303 -9.37 -13.63 -10.46
N ARG A 304 -8.69 -14.51 -9.71
CA ARG A 304 -9.24 -15.08 -8.45
C ARG A 304 -9.14 -14.13 -7.26
N GLN A 305 -8.12 -13.26 -7.23
CA GLN A 305 -7.79 -12.45 -6.05
C GLN A 305 -8.12 -10.98 -6.20
N MET A 306 -8.17 -10.48 -7.44
CA MET A 306 -8.36 -9.06 -7.72
C MET A 306 -9.64 -8.80 -8.51
N ARG A 307 -10.32 -7.71 -8.19
CA ARG A 307 -11.55 -7.23 -8.85
C ARG A 307 -11.28 -6.17 -9.92
N GLY A 308 -10.04 -5.74 -10.06
CA GLY A 308 -9.64 -4.68 -10.99
C GLY A 308 -8.15 -4.42 -10.97
N HIS A 309 -7.73 -3.42 -11.75
CA HIS A 309 -6.34 -3.07 -11.97
C HIS A 309 -6.14 -1.56 -11.75
N THR A 310 -4.89 -1.13 -11.62
CA THR A 310 -4.56 0.27 -11.34
C THR A 310 -3.86 0.95 -12.51
N GLY A 311 -3.38 2.18 -12.32
CA GLY A 311 -2.64 2.92 -13.34
C GLY A 311 -1.16 2.60 -13.43
N LEU A 312 -0.63 1.73 -12.57
CA LEU A 312 0.81 1.47 -12.46
C LEU A 312 1.20 0.21 -13.25
N MET A 313 2.20 0.35 -14.12
CA MET A 313 2.78 -0.73 -14.92
C MET A 313 4.27 -0.51 -15.16
N SER A 314 4.93 -1.53 -15.70
CA SER A 314 6.31 -1.43 -16.18
C SER A 314 6.45 -2.07 -17.54
N PHE A 315 7.49 -1.69 -18.29
CA PHE A 315 7.84 -2.32 -19.53
C PHE A 315 9.35 -2.26 -19.80
N GLU A 316 9.81 -3.09 -20.71
CA GLU A 316 11.22 -3.20 -21.13
C GLU A 316 11.33 -2.96 -22.62
N LEU A 317 12.40 -2.28 -23.05
CA LEU A 317 12.70 -2.07 -24.47
C LEU A 317 13.56 -3.23 -25.02
N ASN A 318 13.47 -3.47 -26.35
CA ASN A 318 14.37 -4.34 -27.09
C ASN A 318 15.74 -3.67 -27.34
N LYS A 319 16.29 -3.01 -26.31
CA LYS A 319 17.53 -2.22 -26.39
C LYS A 319 18.27 -2.25 -25.05
N GLU A 320 19.49 -1.73 -25.07
CA GLU A 320 20.30 -1.55 -23.87
C GLU A 320 19.65 -0.56 -22.87
N PRO A 321 19.97 -0.65 -21.59
CA PRO A 321 19.33 0.14 -20.53
C PRO A 321 19.37 1.66 -20.74
N GLU A 322 20.39 2.17 -21.41
CA GLU A 322 20.56 3.59 -21.72
C GLU A 322 19.43 4.13 -22.59
N ALA A 323 18.88 3.30 -23.49
CA ALA A 323 17.73 3.69 -24.33
C ALA A 323 16.48 3.95 -23.51
N ALA A 324 16.31 3.29 -22.36
CA ALA A 324 15.19 3.55 -21.45
C ALA A 324 15.27 4.94 -20.84
N VAL A 325 16.45 5.36 -20.42
CA VAL A 325 16.70 6.71 -19.87
C VAL A 325 16.50 7.76 -20.96
N GLU A 326 17.02 7.52 -22.17
CA GLU A 326 16.83 8.41 -23.31
C GLU A 326 15.33 8.57 -23.65
N MET A 327 14.59 7.49 -23.69
CA MET A 327 13.15 7.48 -23.92
C MET A 327 12.40 8.32 -22.87
N ILE A 328 12.67 8.08 -21.57
CA ILE A 328 12.03 8.84 -20.48
C ILE A 328 12.34 10.33 -20.60
N ASN A 329 13.57 10.72 -20.95
CA ASN A 329 13.95 12.13 -21.11
C ASN A 329 13.18 12.83 -22.22
N ARG A 330 12.64 12.10 -23.20
CA ARG A 330 11.85 12.62 -24.33
C ARG A 330 10.36 12.72 -24.05
N LEU A 331 9.88 12.15 -22.95
CA LEU A 331 8.49 12.29 -22.54
C LEU A 331 8.18 13.73 -22.17
N ALA A 332 7.05 14.25 -22.62
CA ALA A 332 6.58 15.61 -22.37
C ALA A 332 5.49 15.68 -21.29
N LEU A 333 4.58 14.70 -21.25
CA LEU A 333 3.48 14.64 -20.29
C LEU A 333 3.87 13.89 -19.01
N PHE A 334 4.62 12.77 -19.15
CA PHE A 334 5.06 12.03 -17.97
C PHE A 334 6.13 12.80 -17.20
N GLY A 335 5.84 13.13 -15.93
CA GLY A 335 6.80 13.70 -15.01
C GLY A 335 7.92 12.69 -14.69
N LYS A 336 9.18 13.16 -14.60
CA LYS A 336 10.33 12.35 -14.21
C LYS A 336 10.43 12.36 -12.70
N GLY A 337 9.75 11.42 -12.04
CA GLY A 337 9.67 11.40 -10.58
C GLY A 337 9.33 10.03 -10.01
N CYS A 338 9.67 9.84 -8.75
CA CYS A 338 9.24 8.68 -8.00
C CYS A 338 7.77 8.83 -7.57
N SER A 339 7.15 7.74 -7.12
CA SER A 339 5.76 7.68 -6.70
C SER A 339 4.79 7.28 -7.82
N TRP A 340 3.50 7.28 -7.49
CA TRP A 340 2.37 6.88 -8.34
C TRP A 340 1.06 7.05 -7.56
N GLY A 341 -0.08 6.90 -8.23
CA GLY A 341 -1.41 6.89 -7.61
C GLY A 341 -2.04 8.27 -7.45
N GLY A 342 -1.36 9.34 -7.89
CA GLY A 342 -1.90 10.69 -8.03
C GLY A 342 -2.66 10.89 -9.34
N TYR A 343 -3.06 12.11 -9.62
CA TYR A 343 -3.73 12.51 -10.86
C TYR A 343 -2.76 12.61 -12.04
N GLU A 344 -1.47 12.81 -11.76
CA GLU A 344 -0.40 13.02 -12.72
C GLU A 344 0.21 11.71 -13.22
N SER A 345 0.64 11.67 -14.48
CA SER A 345 1.45 10.59 -15.04
C SER A 345 2.92 10.75 -14.71
N LEU A 346 3.56 9.66 -14.29
CA LEU A 346 4.96 9.63 -13.89
C LEU A 346 5.72 8.50 -14.58
N ALA A 347 7.02 8.71 -14.85
CA ALA A 347 7.90 7.71 -15.43
C ALA A 347 9.29 7.73 -14.77
N LEU A 348 9.86 6.55 -14.57
CA LEU A 348 11.24 6.39 -14.10
C LEU A 348 11.82 5.01 -14.47
N CYS A 349 13.17 4.90 -14.43
CA CYS A 349 13.89 3.62 -14.44
C CYS A 349 14.35 3.31 -13.01
N PRO A 350 13.60 2.52 -12.24
CA PRO A 350 13.84 2.36 -10.80
C PRO A 350 15.14 1.63 -10.46
N LEU A 351 15.69 0.88 -11.41
CA LEU A 351 16.89 0.07 -11.25
C LEU A 351 18.11 0.63 -12.01
N TYR A 352 17.96 1.70 -12.77
CA TYR A 352 19.07 2.32 -13.47
C TYR A 352 20.04 2.94 -12.47
N GLY A 353 21.34 2.54 -12.55
CA GLY A 353 22.35 2.94 -11.59
C GLY A 353 22.32 2.17 -10.25
N ALA A 354 21.43 1.19 -10.08
CA ALA A 354 21.45 0.32 -8.91
C ALA A 354 22.73 -0.54 -8.88
N PRO A 355 23.28 -0.84 -7.67
CA PRO A 355 24.41 -1.76 -7.52
C PRO A 355 24.09 -3.15 -8.09
N GLU A 356 25.12 -3.86 -8.62
CA GLU A 356 24.95 -5.19 -9.20
C GLU A 356 24.31 -6.19 -8.22
N ALA A 357 24.69 -6.11 -6.94
CA ALA A 357 24.11 -6.95 -5.89
C ALA A 357 22.59 -6.77 -5.71
N GLU A 358 22.05 -5.59 -6.01
CA GLU A 358 20.60 -5.36 -5.97
C GLU A 358 19.86 -5.91 -7.21
N LEU A 359 20.57 -6.07 -8.32
CA LEU A 359 20.02 -6.54 -9.59
C LEU A 359 20.02 -8.05 -9.70
N SER A 360 21.13 -8.70 -9.31
CA SER A 360 21.27 -10.15 -9.34
C SER A 360 20.15 -10.86 -8.57
N ASP A 361 19.65 -10.20 -7.54
CA ASP A 361 18.62 -10.75 -6.68
C ASP A 361 17.21 -10.66 -7.25
N THR A 362 16.94 -9.76 -8.20
CA THR A 362 15.57 -9.54 -8.72
C THR A 362 15.31 -10.22 -10.07
N GLY A 363 16.35 -10.50 -10.84
CA GLY A 363 16.21 -10.94 -12.23
C GLY A 363 15.56 -9.91 -13.17
N VAL A 364 15.41 -8.66 -12.71
CA VAL A 364 14.76 -7.57 -13.45
C VAL A 364 15.82 -6.73 -14.18
N SER A 365 15.52 -6.30 -15.40
CA SER A 365 16.43 -5.49 -16.22
C SER A 365 16.70 -4.11 -15.61
N ARG A 366 17.94 -3.63 -15.72
CA ARG A 366 18.31 -2.21 -15.41
C ARG A 366 17.53 -1.20 -16.22
N GLY A 367 17.13 -1.59 -17.43
CA GLY A 367 16.35 -0.77 -18.36
C GLY A 367 14.83 -0.88 -18.16
N LEU A 368 14.37 -1.49 -17.06
CA LEU A 368 12.93 -1.51 -16.74
C LEU A 368 12.42 -0.08 -16.57
N ILE A 369 11.42 0.28 -17.36
CA ILE A 369 10.70 1.54 -17.26
C ILE A 369 9.42 1.30 -16.47
N ARG A 370 9.22 2.00 -15.35
CA ARG A 370 7.96 2.01 -14.62
C ARG A 370 7.22 3.30 -14.94
N ILE A 371 5.96 3.18 -15.31
CA ILE A 371 5.06 4.30 -15.54
C ILE A 371 3.82 4.20 -14.67
N HIS A 372 3.32 5.35 -14.26
CA HIS A 372 1.98 5.52 -13.72
C HIS A 372 1.16 6.34 -14.72
N CYS A 373 0.03 5.80 -15.14
CA CYS A 373 -0.95 6.49 -15.99
C CYS A 373 -1.89 7.29 -15.09
N GLY A 374 -1.79 8.60 -15.16
CA GLY A 374 -2.63 9.55 -14.45
C GLY A 374 -4.02 9.69 -15.07
N LEU A 375 -4.56 10.90 -15.00
CA LEU A 375 -5.91 11.24 -15.48
C LEU A 375 -5.91 12.06 -16.79
N GLU A 376 -4.77 12.16 -17.47
CA GLU A 376 -4.59 12.94 -18.71
C GLU A 376 -5.26 12.30 -19.95
N GLY A 377 -5.75 11.06 -19.84
CA GLY A 377 -6.41 10.32 -20.91
C GLY A 377 -5.47 9.47 -21.76
N ALA A 378 -5.96 8.34 -22.25
CA ALA A 378 -5.14 7.34 -22.93
C ALA A 378 -4.50 7.87 -24.22
N ASP A 379 -5.27 8.58 -25.06
CA ASP A 379 -4.77 9.10 -26.34
C ASP A 379 -3.58 10.03 -26.16
N ASN A 380 -3.63 10.92 -25.16
CA ASN A 380 -2.55 11.85 -24.86
C ASN A 380 -1.29 11.10 -24.40
N LEU A 381 -1.46 10.11 -23.51
CA LEU A 381 -0.33 9.33 -22.98
C LEU A 381 0.28 8.43 -24.06
N ILE A 382 -0.54 7.83 -24.92
CA ILE A 382 -0.08 7.01 -26.05
C ILE A 382 0.70 7.86 -27.06
N ALA A 383 0.21 9.07 -27.36
CA ALA A 383 0.91 9.99 -28.25
C ALA A 383 2.28 10.41 -27.69
N ASP A 384 2.36 10.68 -26.38
CA ASP A 384 3.64 11.04 -25.71
C ASP A 384 4.62 9.87 -25.67
N LEU A 385 4.14 8.65 -25.36
CA LEU A 385 4.95 7.42 -25.39
C LEU A 385 5.45 7.13 -26.81
N GLY A 386 4.56 7.24 -27.83
CA GLY A 386 4.89 6.99 -29.23
C GLY A 386 5.99 7.92 -29.74
N GLN A 387 5.85 9.24 -29.56
CA GLN A 387 6.87 10.17 -30.02
C GLN A 387 8.23 9.99 -29.33
N ALA A 388 8.24 9.49 -28.07
CA ALA A 388 9.47 9.18 -27.35
C ALA A 388 10.09 7.86 -27.85
N LEU A 389 9.28 6.81 -28.04
CA LEU A 389 9.69 5.52 -28.59
C LEU A 389 10.25 5.65 -30.01
N ASP A 390 9.67 6.48 -30.87
CA ASP A 390 10.13 6.66 -32.25
C ASP A 390 11.59 7.11 -32.34
N LYS A 391 12.08 7.81 -31.34
CA LYS A 391 13.41 8.46 -31.31
C LYS A 391 14.51 7.63 -30.61
N VAL A 392 14.20 6.46 -30.05
CA VAL A 392 15.19 5.58 -29.42
C VAL A 392 15.37 4.27 -30.14
#